data_88c24e7c31c6072778826c7702cee5f4
#
_entry.id   88c24e7c31c6072778826c7702cee5f4
#
_cell.length_a   1.000
_cell.length_b   1.000
_cell.length_c   1.000
_cell.angle_alpha   90.00
_cell.angle_beta   90.00
_cell.angle_gamma   90.00
#
_symmetry.space_group_name_H-M   'P 1'
#
loop_
_entity.id
_entity.type
_entity.pdbx_description
1 polymer ?
#
loop_
_entity_poly.entity_id
_entity_poly.type
_entity_poly.pdbx_seq_one_letter_code
_entity_poly.pdbx_strand_id
1 'polypeptide(L)'
;KAVFLAAGAQRSARLAIEGTVAAGVIDPLEFLFAARQGISVLPGRHVVIIGGGNTAMDAARTAARLVGKEGSVTIVYRRTIAEMPADRGEIHAVLEEGIRIVELTSPLRILMHDGKVGSLECQRNTLAEAGSGKRPIPVPVPDSEFVISCDTVIPAIGQELAIDFIEPALLRTEPGTYRTARPGLYIGGDALRGASTAINAIADGRKAAMEILADLSPISGPAASRNYPADRPGVDIGSLLHRKSIREYSAVKHNSLAGNELTFDLTDPALDDETARSEAARCLQCDLICNACVSVCPNLANYGYTIGSIEYSLQKAVLMEDGTVGFVPDTVFRVDQPYQVLNLRDLCNECGNCATFCPSAGRPFADKPGLCLSLASLKTEKEGFYLSRLAGKDVLIYMENGHVRTLTLADDKYTYETEQIRATFNAVTFEPLEAKFLTPCVKEFRFGFAAEMSVVMQGAREVSTGN
;
A
#
# COMPACT_ATOMS: atom_id res chain seq x y z
N LYS A 1 -20.28 18.61 -12.91
CA LYS A 1 -18.89 18.85 -13.37
C LYS A 1 -17.97 18.72 -12.16
N ALA A 2 -16.79 18.11 -12.34
CA ALA A 2 -15.79 17.97 -11.30
C ALA A 2 -14.46 18.55 -11.79
N VAL A 3 -13.64 19.04 -10.85
CA VAL A 3 -12.26 19.49 -11.08
C VAL A 3 -11.37 18.76 -10.10
N PHE A 4 -10.29 18.14 -10.60
CA PHE A 4 -9.27 17.49 -9.79
C PHE A 4 -7.99 18.33 -9.79
N LEU A 5 -7.56 18.80 -8.62
CA LEU A 5 -6.34 19.57 -8.41
C LEU A 5 -5.18 18.62 -8.08
N ALA A 6 -4.23 18.52 -8.99
CA ALA A 6 -3.02 17.70 -8.85
C ALA A 6 -1.76 18.54 -9.14
N ALA A 7 -1.67 19.72 -8.51
CA ALA A 7 -0.63 20.71 -8.77
C ALA A 7 0.75 20.37 -8.17
N GLY A 8 0.85 19.29 -7.39
CA GLY A 8 2.09 18.93 -6.69
C GLY A 8 2.41 19.83 -5.50
N ALA A 9 3.61 19.70 -4.93
CA ALA A 9 4.16 20.53 -3.87
C ALA A 9 5.44 21.19 -4.40
N GLN A 10 5.35 22.46 -4.81
CA GLN A 10 6.37 23.12 -5.65
C GLN A 10 7.20 24.16 -4.90
N ARG A 11 6.91 24.39 -3.62
CA ARG A 11 7.67 25.32 -2.80
C ARG A 11 8.34 24.57 -1.65
N SER A 12 9.61 24.86 -1.42
CA SER A 12 10.33 24.32 -0.27
C SER A 12 9.73 24.83 1.04
N ALA A 13 9.59 23.94 2.02
CA ALA A 13 9.16 24.33 3.36
C ALA A 13 10.24 25.22 4.02
N ARG A 14 9.80 26.31 4.65
CA ARG A 14 10.71 27.27 5.27
C ARG A 14 11.27 26.74 6.58
N LEU A 15 12.56 26.85 6.74
CA LEU A 15 13.23 26.57 8.01
C LEU A 15 12.98 27.76 8.97
N ALA A 16 12.32 27.48 10.11
CA ALA A 16 11.94 28.51 11.07
C ALA A 16 13.02 28.68 12.16
N ILE A 17 14.21 29.11 11.77
CA ILE A 17 15.32 29.46 12.69
C ILE A 17 15.90 30.83 12.32
N GLU A 18 16.70 31.42 13.22
CA GLU A 18 17.38 32.66 12.99
C GLU A 18 18.49 32.49 11.92
N GLY A 19 18.69 33.52 11.11
CA GLY A 19 19.79 33.58 10.11
C GLY A 19 19.45 33.00 8.74
N THR A 20 18.21 32.58 8.46
CA THR A 20 17.81 31.99 7.18
C THR A 20 17.84 32.97 5.99
N VAL A 21 18.01 34.25 6.25
CA VAL A 21 18.15 35.30 5.21
C VAL A 21 19.62 35.54 4.79
N ALA A 22 20.58 34.86 5.39
CA ALA A 22 22.00 34.98 5.11
C ALA A 22 22.31 34.58 3.64
N ALA A 23 23.25 35.29 3.03
CA ALA A 23 23.82 34.85 1.76
C ALA A 23 24.56 33.52 1.98
N GLY A 24 24.24 32.49 1.18
CA GLY A 24 24.70 31.13 1.36
C GLY A 24 23.61 30.19 1.90
N VAL A 25 22.41 30.70 2.24
CA VAL A 25 21.23 29.84 2.42
C VAL A 25 20.56 29.69 1.05
N ILE A 26 20.45 28.45 0.57
CA ILE A 26 20.00 28.15 -0.78
C ILE A 26 18.76 27.28 -0.71
N ASP A 27 17.72 27.61 -1.48
CA ASP A 27 16.53 26.76 -1.62
C ASP A 27 16.91 25.44 -2.31
N PRO A 28 16.54 24.26 -1.78
CA PRO A 28 16.91 22.97 -2.35
C PRO A 28 16.35 22.74 -3.74
N LEU A 29 15.13 23.19 -4.05
CA LEU A 29 14.52 22.99 -5.37
C LEU A 29 15.17 23.91 -6.42
N GLU A 30 15.44 25.16 -6.07
CA GLU A 30 16.17 26.09 -6.93
C GLU A 30 17.61 25.59 -7.19
N PHE A 31 18.27 25.07 -6.15
CA PHE A 31 19.60 24.49 -6.27
C PHE A 31 19.63 23.30 -7.24
N LEU A 32 18.74 22.34 -7.05
CA LEU A 32 18.66 21.15 -7.90
C LEU A 32 18.26 21.51 -9.34
N PHE A 33 17.31 22.42 -9.50
CA PHE A 33 16.88 22.90 -10.81
C PHE A 33 18.05 23.57 -11.56
N ALA A 34 18.76 24.49 -10.91
CA ALA A 34 19.88 25.18 -11.51
C ALA A 34 21.02 24.23 -11.90
N ALA A 35 21.37 23.29 -11.00
CA ALA A 35 22.36 22.24 -11.29
C ALA A 35 21.95 21.40 -12.51
N ARG A 36 20.67 21.02 -12.61
CA ARG A 36 20.13 20.26 -13.75
C ARG A 36 20.19 21.02 -15.06
N GLN A 37 20.02 22.34 -15.03
CA GLN A 37 20.08 23.21 -16.21
C GLN A 37 21.52 23.57 -16.59
N GLY A 38 22.52 23.16 -15.85
CA GLY A 38 23.92 23.58 -16.06
C GLY A 38 24.14 25.07 -15.73
N ILE A 39 23.22 25.69 -14.99
CA ILE A 39 23.37 27.05 -14.50
C ILE A 39 24.37 26.98 -13.34
N SER A 40 25.41 27.86 -13.39
CA SER A 40 26.41 27.90 -12.34
C SER A 40 25.82 28.36 -11.01
N VAL A 41 25.40 27.38 -10.18
CA VAL A 41 25.15 27.58 -8.77
C VAL A 41 26.33 26.95 -8.04
N LEU A 42 27.30 27.76 -7.69
CA LEU A 42 28.43 27.29 -6.88
C LEU A 42 28.02 27.42 -5.42
N PRO A 43 27.73 26.29 -4.75
CA PRO A 43 27.72 26.30 -3.29
C PRO A 43 29.14 26.66 -2.85
N GLY A 44 29.31 27.12 -1.61
CA GLY A 44 30.62 27.27 -1.04
C GLY A 44 31.40 25.94 -0.94
N ARG A 45 32.45 25.90 -0.18
CA ARG A 45 33.26 24.67 0.01
C ARG A 45 32.69 23.73 1.06
N HIS A 46 31.99 24.26 2.05
CA HIS A 46 31.48 23.48 3.19
C HIS A 46 29.95 23.59 3.27
N VAL A 47 29.29 22.59 2.72
CA VAL A 47 27.82 22.59 2.56
C VAL A 47 27.16 21.76 3.65
N VAL A 48 26.17 22.34 4.31
CA VAL A 48 25.31 21.62 5.24
C VAL A 48 23.91 21.49 4.66
N ILE A 49 23.43 20.24 4.53
CA ILE A 49 22.07 19.92 4.14
C ILE A 49 21.26 19.61 5.39
N ILE A 50 20.11 20.21 5.57
CA ILE A 50 19.21 19.92 6.69
C ILE A 50 18.03 19.10 6.19
N GLY A 51 17.93 17.83 6.63
CA GLY A 51 16.82 16.97 6.26
C GLY A 51 17.22 15.50 6.06
N GLY A 52 16.25 14.63 5.81
CA GLY A 52 16.48 13.19 5.65
C GLY A 52 15.56 12.54 4.61
N GLY A 53 14.93 13.33 3.74
CA GLY A 53 14.13 12.86 2.60
C GLY A 53 14.94 12.74 1.31
N ASN A 54 14.34 12.22 0.23
CA ASN A 54 15.01 12.08 -1.07
C ASN A 54 15.57 13.42 -1.57
N THR A 55 14.86 14.53 -1.42
CA THR A 55 15.38 15.87 -1.77
C THR A 55 16.67 16.21 -1.04
N ALA A 56 16.83 15.78 0.21
CA ALA A 56 18.08 15.99 0.96
C ALA A 56 19.23 15.13 0.42
N MET A 57 18.93 13.89 0.02
CA MET A 57 19.92 12.99 -0.61
C MET A 57 20.36 13.55 -1.97
N ASP A 58 19.41 13.98 -2.82
CA ASP A 58 19.69 14.59 -4.11
C ASP A 58 20.53 15.87 -3.98
N ALA A 59 20.16 16.75 -3.03
CA ALA A 59 20.90 17.99 -2.78
C ALA A 59 22.31 17.70 -2.29
N ALA A 60 22.50 16.72 -1.39
CA ALA A 60 23.80 16.36 -0.87
C ALA A 60 24.70 15.77 -1.95
N ARG A 61 24.20 14.83 -2.74
CA ARG A 61 24.96 14.21 -3.84
C ARG A 61 25.30 15.21 -4.94
N THR A 62 24.37 16.11 -5.27
CA THR A 62 24.61 17.21 -6.19
C THR A 62 25.69 18.16 -5.66
N ALA A 63 25.57 18.57 -4.38
CA ALA A 63 26.58 19.43 -3.75
C ALA A 63 27.96 18.77 -3.73
N ALA A 64 28.08 17.48 -3.42
CA ALA A 64 29.34 16.76 -3.40
C ALA A 64 30.06 16.78 -4.75
N ARG A 65 29.29 16.67 -5.84
CA ARG A 65 29.84 16.80 -7.22
C ARG A 65 30.34 18.20 -7.53
N LEU A 66 29.66 19.21 -7.02
CA LEU A 66 30.02 20.61 -7.28
C LEU A 66 31.20 21.10 -6.44
N VAL A 67 31.30 20.68 -5.17
CA VAL A 67 32.39 21.10 -4.29
C VAL A 67 33.69 20.30 -4.51
N GLY A 68 33.58 19.11 -5.11
CA GLY A 68 34.73 18.24 -5.42
C GLY A 68 35.49 17.78 -4.17
N LYS A 69 36.75 17.37 -4.38
CA LYS A 69 37.61 16.77 -3.35
C LYS A 69 38.06 17.73 -2.25
N GLU A 70 38.05 19.02 -2.50
CA GLU A 70 38.51 20.04 -1.56
C GLU A 70 37.38 20.59 -0.68
N GLY A 71 36.13 20.23 -0.98
CA GLY A 71 34.95 20.60 -0.21
C GLY A 71 34.48 19.51 0.75
N SER A 72 33.44 19.82 1.49
CA SER A 72 32.75 18.84 2.34
C SER A 72 31.25 19.05 2.30
N VAL A 73 30.52 17.94 2.33
CA VAL A 73 29.06 17.93 2.45
C VAL A 73 28.65 17.16 3.69
N THR A 74 27.81 17.78 4.49
CA THR A 74 27.30 17.17 5.72
C THR A 74 25.77 17.24 5.74
N ILE A 75 25.11 16.12 5.97
CA ILE A 75 23.67 16.07 6.22
C ILE A 75 23.43 16.13 7.73
N VAL A 76 22.57 17.03 8.17
CA VAL A 76 22.10 17.13 9.57
C VAL A 76 20.67 16.59 9.64
N TYR A 77 20.47 15.58 10.50
CA TYR A 77 19.16 14.96 10.66
C TYR A 77 18.78 14.77 12.13
N ARG A 78 17.53 15.17 12.46
CA ARG A 78 17.03 15.18 13.83
C ARG A 78 16.74 13.83 14.47
N ARG A 79 16.76 12.73 13.68
CA ARG A 79 16.59 11.33 14.10
C ARG A 79 17.79 10.51 13.63
N THR A 80 17.70 9.18 13.71
CA THR A 80 18.76 8.31 13.16
C THR A 80 18.51 7.99 11.68
N ILE A 81 19.51 7.42 11.01
CA ILE A 81 19.41 6.93 9.63
C ILE A 81 18.24 5.93 9.48
N ALA A 82 17.93 5.17 10.54
CA ALA A 82 16.84 4.20 10.52
C ALA A 82 15.48 4.85 10.29
N GLU A 83 15.24 6.06 10.76
CA GLU A 83 14.00 6.81 10.62
C GLU A 83 13.99 7.77 9.42
N MET A 84 15.06 7.81 8.62
CA MET A 84 15.05 8.63 7.40
C MET A 84 13.97 8.17 6.42
N PRO A 85 13.15 9.10 5.89
CA PRO A 85 12.12 8.75 4.89
C PRO A 85 12.68 8.58 3.47
N ALA A 86 13.96 8.89 3.24
CA ALA A 86 14.61 8.67 1.96
C ALA A 86 14.69 7.18 1.62
N ASP A 87 14.78 6.87 0.34
CA ASP A 87 15.04 5.52 -0.16
C ASP A 87 16.34 4.95 0.41
N ARG A 88 16.37 3.67 0.75
CA ARG A 88 17.54 3.03 1.34
C ARG A 88 18.73 3.00 0.40
N GLY A 89 18.48 2.84 -0.90
CA GLY A 89 19.52 2.90 -1.94
C GLY A 89 20.15 4.29 -2.01
N GLU A 90 19.35 5.37 -1.91
CA GLU A 90 19.85 6.73 -1.91
C GLU A 90 20.68 7.05 -0.65
N ILE A 91 20.25 6.57 0.53
CA ILE A 91 21.05 6.72 1.77
C ILE A 91 22.37 5.98 1.63
N HIS A 92 22.36 4.76 1.08
CA HIS A 92 23.57 3.98 0.87
C HIS A 92 24.53 4.68 -0.10
N ALA A 93 24.02 5.21 -1.21
CA ALA A 93 24.81 5.96 -2.18
C ALA A 93 25.44 7.22 -1.57
N VAL A 94 24.72 7.95 -0.73
CA VAL A 94 25.26 9.11 0.03
C VAL A 94 26.46 8.70 0.89
N LEU A 95 26.37 7.56 1.59
CA LEU A 95 27.46 7.06 2.44
C LEU A 95 28.65 6.56 1.61
N GLU A 96 28.42 5.87 0.50
CA GLU A 96 29.46 5.42 -0.44
C GLU A 96 30.19 6.58 -1.10
N GLU A 97 29.50 7.69 -1.37
CA GLU A 97 30.07 8.92 -1.90
C GLU A 97 30.86 9.73 -0.83
N GLY A 98 30.97 9.21 0.39
CA GLY A 98 31.75 9.82 1.48
C GLY A 98 31.08 11.04 2.14
N ILE A 99 29.76 11.24 1.90
CA ILE A 99 29.00 12.32 2.52
C ILE A 99 28.71 11.98 3.98
N ARG A 100 29.02 12.91 4.87
CA ARG A 100 28.83 12.73 6.31
C ARG A 100 27.38 12.94 6.71
N ILE A 101 26.82 12.02 7.51
CA ILE A 101 25.50 12.18 8.14
C ILE A 101 25.70 12.41 9.64
N VAL A 102 25.15 13.50 10.18
CA VAL A 102 25.13 13.84 11.60
C VAL A 102 23.70 13.60 12.10
N GLU A 103 23.53 12.45 12.72
CA GLU A 103 22.26 11.99 13.27
C GLU A 103 21.91 12.69 14.58
N LEU A 104 20.66 12.55 15.04
CA LEU A 104 20.17 13.02 16.33
C LEU A 104 20.52 14.50 16.57
N THR A 105 20.41 15.33 15.54
CA THR A 105 20.86 16.71 15.56
C THR A 105 19.81 17.63 14.93
N SER A 106 19.39 18.63 15.68
CA SER A 106 18.49 19.70 15.22
C SER A 106 19.23 21.01 15.03
N PRO A 107 19.01 21.76 13.95
CA PRO A 107 19.55 23.10 13.78
C PRO A 107 18.85 24.06 14.74
N LEU A 108 19.60 24.99 15.34
CA LEU A 108 19.08 26.06 16.22
C LEU A 108 19.06 27.42 15.53
N ARG A 109 20.19 27.81 14.95
CA ARG A 109 20.36 29.07 14.21
C ARG A 109 21.56 29.03 13.27
N ILE A 110 21.54 29.90 12.27
CA ILE A 110 22.66 30.12 11.36
C ILE A 110 23.45 31.32 11.89
N LEU A 111 24.73 31.10 12.22
CA LEU A 111 25.64 32.15 12.65
C LEU A 111 26.20 32.82 11.39
N MET A 112 25.98 34.13 11.32
CA MET A 112 26.39 34.94 10.16
C MET A 112 27.68 35.67 10.43
N HIS A 113 28.48 35.82 9.38
CA HIS A 113 29.62 36.73 9.33
C HIS A 113 29.49 37.61 8.08
N ASP A 114 29.45 38.90 8.26
CA ASP A 114 29.28 39.89 7.17
C ASP A 114 28.08 39.61 6.27
N GLY A 115 26.94 39.19 6.86
CA GLY A 115 25.71 38.85 6.13
C GLY A 115 25.72 37.53 5.37
N LYS A 116 26.79 36.74 5.51
CA LYS A 116 26.94 35.41 4.90
C LYS A 116 26.89 34.31 5.96
N VAL A 117 26.57 33.09 5.53
CA VAL A 117 26.65 31.89 6.37
C VAL A 117 28.11 31.70 6.81
N GLY A 118 28.35 31.59 8.10
CA GLY A 118 29.67 31.26 8.67
C GLY A 118 29.67 29.90 9.38
N SER A 119 28.56 29.54 10.00
CA SER A 119 28.38 28.22 10.62
C SER A 119 26.92 27.97 10.98
N LEU A 120 26.58 26.70 11.24
CA LEU A 120 25.30 26.27 11.75
C LEU A 120 25.44 25.82 13.22
N GLU A 121 24.72 26.48 14.13
CA GLU A 121 24.58 26.00 15.49
C GLU A 121 23.49 24.94 15.57
N CYS A 122 23.83 23.84 16.22
CA CYS A 122 22.99 22.66 16.33
C CYS A 122 22.89 22.20 17.77
N GLN A 123 21.86 21.44 18.09
CA GLN A 123 21.67 20.78 19.38
C GLN A 123 21.46 19.27 19.18
N ARG A 124 21.98 18.48 20.09
CA ARG A 124 21.79 17.04 20.14
C ARG A 124 20.36 16.69 20.54
N ASN A 125 19.87 15.58 20.02
CA ASN A 125 18.60 15.01 20.40
C ASN A 125 18.76 13.60 20.98
N THR A 126 17.77 13.18 21.74
CA THR A 126 17.42 11.78 22.00
C THR A 126 16.11 11.45 21.31
N LEU A 127 15.74 10.18 21.26
CA LEU A 127 14.47 9.73 20.71
C LEU A 127 13.54 9.26 21.83
N ALA A 128 12.35 9.83 21.89
CA ALA A 128 11.25 9.32 22.69
C ALA A 128 10.29 8.48 21.84
N GLU A 129 9.67 7.49 22.44
CA GLU A 129 8.68 6.66 21.78
C GLU A 129 7.45 7.50 21.37
N ALA A 130 7.03 7.33 20.13
CA ALA A 130 5.81 7.96 19.60
C ALA A 130 4.78 6.89 19.33
N GLY A 131 3.98 6.46 20.24
CA GLY A 131 2.88 5.51 20.08
C GLY A 131 2.87 4.62 18.81
N SER A 132 2.13 3.55 18.78
CA SER A 132 2.14 2.54 17.71
C SER A 132 2.04 3.13 16.28
N GLY A 133 2.99 2.77 15.42
CA GLY A 133 3.01 3.14 14.00
C GLY A 133 3.53 4.54 13.66
N LYS A 134 4.01 5.34 14.63
CA LYS A 134 4.58 6.66 14.39
C LYS A 134 6.11 6.63 14.57
N ARG A 135 6.81 7.48 13.80
CA ARG A 135 8.26 7.64 13.95
C ARG A 135 8.60 8.27 15.29
N PRO A 136 9.69 7.82 15.98
CA PRO A 136 10.13 8.38 17.25
C PRO A 136 10.23 9.91 17.26
N ILE A 137 9.96 10.53 18.39
CA ILE A 137 9.96 11.99 18.54
C ILE A 137 11.37 12.43 18.95
N PRO A 138 12.04 13.34 18.20
CA PRO A 138 13.31 13.91 18.65
C PRO A 138 13.06 14.84 19.84
N VAL A 139 13.80 14.61 20.92
CA VAL A 139 13.76 15.40 22.15
C VAL A 139 15.14 16.06 22.33
N PRO A 140 15.21 17.40 22.42
CA PRO A 140 16.47 18.10 22.63
C PRO A 140 17.17 17.66 23.93
N VAL A 141 18.48 17.48 23.87
CA VAL A 141 19.31 17.26 25.05
C VAL A 141 19.80 18.63 25.58
N PRO A 142 19.49 18.99 26.82
CA PRO A 142 19.96 20.26 27.38
C PRO A 142 21.50 20.37 27.37
N ASP A 143 22.01 21.57 27.20
CA ASP A 143 23.45 21.91 27.25
C ASP A 143 24.30 21.07 26.26
N SER A 144 23.75 20.74 25.10
CA SER A 144 24.40 19.90 24.08
C SER A 144 24.62 20.62 22.75
N GLU A 145 24.59 21.94 22.80
CA GLU A 145 24.79 22.80 21.65
C GLU A 145 26.21 22.68 21.12
N PHE A 146 26.34 22.69 19.80
CA PHE A 146 27.63 22.67 19.11
C PHE A 146 27.52 23.33 17.73
N VAL A 147 28.66 23.65 17.15
CA VAL A 147 28.72 24.39 15.89
C VAL A 147 29.32 23.52 14.78
N ILE A 148 28.70 23.58 13.60
CA ILE A 148 29.24 23.01 12.37
C ILE A 148 29.67 24.16 11.47
N SER A 149 30.96 24.29 11.18
CA SER A 149 31.49 25.25 10.23
C SER A 149 30.97 24.97 8.84
N CYS A 150 30.39 25.97 8.21
CA CYS A 150 29.87 25.88 6.83
C CYS A 150 29.75 27.27 6.23
N ASP A 151 29.76 27.34 4.93
CA ASP A 151 29.54 28.56 4.13
C ASP A 151 28.23 28.50 3.32
N THR A 152 27.62 27.33 3.32
CA THR A 152 26.34 27.09 2.63
C THR A 152 25.44 26.19 3.46
N VAL A 153 24.15 26.57 3.53
CA VAL A 153 23.09 25.77 4.17
C VAL A 153 21.95 25.56 3.19
N ILE A 154 21.53 24.30 3.00
CA ILE A 154 20.41 23.93 2.10
C ILE A 154 19.35 23.21 2.95
N PRO A 155 18.22 23.88 3.31
CA PRO A 155 17.18 23.31 4.16
C PRO A 155 16.19 22.45 3.36
N ALA A 156 16.44 21.14 3.24
CA ALA A 156 15.61 20.16 2.54
C ALA A 156 14.64 19.43 3.49
N ILE A 157 13.77 20.21 4.17
CA ILE A 157 12.90 19.74 5.26
C ILE A 157 11.47 19.42 4.83
N GLY A 158 11.17 19.49 3.55
CA GLY A 158 9.87 19.18 2.96
C GLY A 158 9.48 20.17 1.87
N GLN A 159 8.30 19.94 1.30
CA GLN A 159 7.73 20.75 0.23
C GLN A 159 6.26 21.04 0.52
N GLU A 160 5.77 22.18 0.04
CA GLU A 160 4.42 22.68 0.26
C GLU A 160 3.74 23.02 -1.07
N LEU A 161 2.43 22.92 -1.09
CA LEU A 161 1.61 23.42 -2.17
C LEU A 161 1.74 24.95 -2.27
N ALA A 162 2.08 25.45 -3.44
CA ALA A 162 2.16 26.88 -3.72
C ALA A 162 1.21 27.24 -4.85
N ILE A 163 -0.01 27.63 -4.49
CA ILE A 163 -1.02 28.16 -5.43
C ILE A 163 -1.65 29.43 -4.83
N ASP A 164 -2.03 30.34 -5.68
CA ASP A 164 -2.59 31.66 -5.33
C ASP A 164 -4.03 31.89 -5.86
N PHE A 165 -4.52 30.97 -6.71
CA PHE A 165 -5.83 31.09 -7.37
C PHE A 165 -6.99 30.43 -6.58
N ILE A 166 -6.70 29.77 -5.47
CA ILE A 166 -7.69 29.14 -4.58
C ILE A 166 -7.28 29.41 -3.12
N GLU A 167 -8.23 29.82 -2.31
CA GLU A 167 -8.01 30.00 -0.86
C GLU A 167 -7.68 28.65 -0.21
N PRO A 168 -6.62 28.56 0.61
CA PRO A 168 -6.20 27.31 1.28
C PRO A 168 -7.30 26.66 2.13
N ALA A 169 -8.21 27.46 2.70
CA ALA A 169 -9.32 26.95 3.48
C ALA A 169 -10.29 26.07 2.66
N LEU A 170 -10.44 26.37 1.37
CA LEU A 170 -11.30 25.63 0.45
C LEU A 170 -10.69 24.30 -0.01
N LEU A 171 -9.40 24.09 0.23
CA LEU A 171 -8.66 22.86 -0.14
C LEU A 171 -8.64 21.83 0.98
N ARG A 172 -9.19 22.14 2.15
CA ARG A 172 -9.28 21.19 3.26
C ARG A 172 -10.13 19.99 2.86
N THR A 173 -9.66 18.79 3.20
CA THR A 173 -10.37 17.53 3.01
C THR A 173 -10.67 16.89 4.35
N GLU A 174 -11.71 16.08 4.42
CA GLU A 174 -11.89 15.15 5.53
C GLU A 174 -10.90 13.98 5.41
N PRO A 175 -10.44 13.41 6.54
CA PRO A 175 -9.54 12.26 6.51
C PRO A 175 -10.10 11.11 5.67
N GLY A 176 -9.30 10.62 4.74
CA GLY A 176 -9.66 9.48 3.88
C GLY A 176 -10.47 9.83 2.63
N THR A 177 -10.75 11.11 2.38
CA THR A 177 -11.44 11.56 1.15
C THR A 177 -10.55 12.48 0.32
N TYR A 178 -10.92 12.64 -0.96
CA TYR A 178 -10.28 13.55 -1.90
C TYR A 178 -11.16 14.78 -2.19
N ARG A 179 -12.37 14.82 -1.61
CA ARG A 179 -13.30 15.96 -1.70
C ARG A 179 -12.79 17.12 -0.86
N THR A 180 -12.80 18.30 -1.45
CA THR A 180 -12.46 19.53 -0.70
C THR A 180 -13.70 20.15 -0.07
N ALA A 181 -13.50 21.17 0.75
CA ALA A 181 -14.61 21.98 1.32
C ALA A 181 -15.44 22.67 0.22
N ARG A 182 -14.91 22.81 -1.01
CA ARG A 182 -15.64 23.35 -2.16
C ARG A 182 -16.30 22.24 -2.96
N PRO A 183 -17.62 22.19 -3.08
CA PRO A 183 -18.32 21.16 -3.85
C PRO A 183 -17.84 21.06 -5.30
N GLY A 184 -17.59 19.86 -5.78
CA GLY A 184 -17.10 19.58 -7.13
C GLY A 184 -15.60 19.82 -7.34
N LEU A 185 -14.86 20.22 -6.30
CA LEU A 185 -13.41 20.33 -6.31
C LEU A 185 -12.80 19.18 -5.50
N TYR A 186 -11.84 18.48 -6.09
CA TYR A 186 -11.11 17.36 -5.50
C TYR A 186 -9.62 17.67 -5.54
N ILE A 187 -8.85 17.12 -4.61
CA ILE A 187 -7.40 17.31 -4.50
C ILE A 187 -6.70 15.99 -4.20
N GLY A 188 -5.50 15.77 -4.75
CA GLY A 188 -4.72 14.56 -4.51
C GLY A 188 -3.26 14.70 -4.91
N GLY A 189 -2.49 13.61 -4.72
CA GLY A 189 -1.06 13.60 -4.91
C GLY A 189 -0.35 14.52 -3.91
N ASP A 190 0.82 15.04 -4.30
CA ASP A 190 1.63 15.88 -3.42
C ASP A 190 0.95 17.21 -3.05
N ALA A 191 -0.02 17.66 -3.84
CA ALA A 191 -0.85 18.81 -3.48
C ALA A 191 -1.66 18.60 -2.18
N LEU A 192 -2.04 17.35 -1.88
CA LEU A 192 -2.76 16.97 -0.67
C LEU A 192 -1.82 16.54 0.46
N ARG A 193 -0.77 15.78 0.13
CA ARG A 193 0.07 15.06 1.12
C ARG A 193 1.39 15.75 1.44
N GLY A 194 1.81 16.72 0.64
CA GLY A 194 3.21 17.13 0.52
C GLY A 194 4.01 16.12 -0.33
N ALA A 195 5.32 16.35 -0.48
CA ALA A 195 6.19 15.51 -1.30
C ALA A 195 6.11 14.02 -0.90
N SER A 196 5.82 13.18 -1.88
CA SER A 196 5.61 11.74 -1.71
C SER A 196 6.14 10.97 -2.92
N THR A 197 5.73 9.70 -3.08
CA THR A 197 6.15 8.88 -4.22
C THR A 197 5.16 8.98 -5.39
N ALA A 198 5.64 8.76 -6.62
CA ALA A 198 4.80 8.71 -7.80
C ALA A 198 3.66 7.67 -7.69
N ILE A 199 3.93 6.53 -7.04
CA ILE A 199 2.92 5.49 -6.78
C ILE A 199 1.78 6.01 -5.90
N ASN A 200 2.08 6.81 -4.86
CA ASN A 200 1.06 7.42 -4.03
C ASN A 200 0.22 8.43 -4.81
N ALA A 201 0.85 9.24 -5.67
CA ALA A 201 0.13 10.19 -6.54
C ALA A 201 -0.80 9.46 -7.52
N ILE A 202 -0.35 8.35 -8.14
CA ILE A 202 -1.17 7.49 -9.01
C ILE A 202 -2.35 6.89 -8.23
N ALA A 203 -2.10 6.39 -7.02
CA ALA A 203 -3.13 5.81 -6.17
C ALA A 203 -4.19 6.85 -5.77
N ASP A 204 -3.77 8.08 -5.46
CA ASP A 204 -4.68 9.19 -5.14
C ASP A 204 -5.52 9.57 -6.35
N GLY A 205 -4.92 9.74 -7.53
CA GLY A 205 -5.66 10.06 -8.75
C GLY A 205 -6.74 9.02 -9.06
N ARG A 206 -6.41 7.73 -8.89
CA ARG A 206 -7.35 6.64 -9.06
C ARG A 206 -8.52 6.68 -8.06
N LYS A 207 -8.22 6.86 -6.77
CA LYS A 207 -9.25 6.92 -5.72
C LYS A 207 -10.12 8.16 -5.86
N ALA A 208 -9.52 9.32 -6.18
CA ALA A 208 -10.25 10.54 -6.46
C ALA A 208 -11.20 10.37 -7.67
N ALA A 209 -10.75 9.71 -8.74
CA ALA A 209 -11.61 9.42 -9.88
C ALA A 209 -12.82 8.55 -9.49
N MET A 210 -12.65 7.57 -8.60
CA MET A 210 -13.77 6.75 -8.09
C MET A 210 -14.76 7.59 -7.27
N GLU A 211 -14.28 8.51 -6.41
CA GLU A 211 -15.14 9.43 -5.68
C GLU A 211 -15.90 10.38 -6.61
N ILE A 212 -15.22 10.94 -7.62
CA ILE A 212 -15.83 11.81 -8.63
C ILE A 212 -16.95 11.06 -9.38
N LEU A 213 -16.70 9.83 -9.79
CA LEU A 213 -17.72 9.01 -10.48
C LEU A 213 -18.92 8.74 -9.58
N ALA A 214 -18.70 8.42 -8.31
CA ALA A 214 -19.77 8.20 -7.34
C ALA A 214 -20.64 9.46 -7.14
N ASP A 215 -20.01 10.64 -7.11
CA ASP A 215 -20.71 11.91 -6.91
C ASP A 215 -21.46 12.40 -8.17
N LEU A 216 -20.93 12.11 -9.36
CA LEU A 216 -21.55 12.53 -10.63
C LEU A 216 -22.60 11.55 -11.14
N SER A 217 -22.52 10.29 -10.73
CA SER A 217 -23.45 9.23 -11.13
C SER A 217 -23.99 8.55 -9.88
N PRO A 218 -25.05 9.09 -9.25
CA PRO A 218 -25.71 8.44 -8.10
C PRO A 218 -26.45 7.15 -8.48
N ILE A 219 -26.13 6.58 -9.64
CA ILE A 219 -26.64 5.28 -10.05
C ILE A 219 -25.98 4.24 -9.14
N SER A 220 -26.82 3.61 -8.32
CA SER A 220 -26.53 2.43 -7.51
C SER A 220 -26.09 1.26 -8.41
N GLY A 221 -24.86 1.32 -8.88
CA GLY A 221 -24.19 0.21 -9.55
C GLY A 221 -22.92 -0.10 -8.78
N PRO A 222 -22.50 -1.35 -8.74
CA PRO A 222 -21.22 -1.70 -8.12
C PRO A 222 -20.13 -0.84 -8.73
N ALA A 223 -19.27 -0.29 -7.87
CA ALA A 223 -18.07 0.43 -8.29
C ALA A 223 -17.42 -0.36 -9.42
N ALA A 224 -17.20 0.32 -10.56
CA ALA A 224 -16.70 -0.33 -11.76
C ALA A 224 -15.59 -1.28 -11.39
N SER A 225 -15.89 -2.58 -11.41
CA SER A 225 -14.93 -3.64 -11.16
C SER A 225 -13.75 -3.38 -12.09
N ARG A 226 -12.53 -3.57 -11.59
CA ARG A 226 -11.37 -3.53 -12.45
C ARG A 226 -11.64 -4.46 -13.63
N ASN A 227 -11.99 -3.91 -14.79
CA ASN A 227 -11.86 -4.64 -16.02
C ASN A 227 -10.36 -4.86 -16.24
N TYR A 228 -9.80 -5.87 -15.58
CA TYR A 228 -8.63 -6.50 -16.13
C TYR A 228 -9.10 -7.03 -17.50
N PRO A 229 -8.40 -6.69 -18.60
CA PRO A 229 -8.77 -7.22 -19.90
C PRO A 229 -8.94 -8.73 -19.76
N ALA A 230 -10.09 -9.25 -20.18
CA ALA A 230 -10.36 -10.68 -20.21
C ALA A 230 -9.35 -11.47 -21.09
N ASP A 231 -8.57 -10.76 -21.88
CA ASP A 231 -7.55 -11.25 -22.79
C ASP A 231 -6.12 -11.25 -22.21
N ARG A 232 -5.93 -11.39 -20.90
CA ARG A 232 -4.61 -11.80 -20.44
C ARG A 232 -4.38 -13.23 -20.93
N PRO A 233 -3.35 -13.53 -21.74
CA PRO A 233 -3.03 -14.89 -22.12
C PRO A 233 -2.99 -15.72 -20.84
N GLY A 234 -3.66 -16.89 -20.88
CA GLY A 234 -3.86 -17.71 -19.71
C GLY A 234 -2.55 -17.89 -18.94
N VAL A 235 -2.50 -17.38 -17.71
CA VAL A 235 -1.34 -17.57 -16.84
C VAL A 235 -1.34 -19.03 -16.44
N ASP A 236 -0.32 -19.77 -16.84
CA ASP A 236 -0.09 -21.11 -16.30
C ASP A 236 0.31 -20.99 -14.83
N ILE A 237 -0.66 -21.22 -13.95
CA ILE A 237 -0.50 -21.15 -12.50
C ILE A 237 0.56 -22.11 -12.01
N GLY A 238 0.66 -23.31 -12.59
CA GLY A 238 1.67 -24.30 -12.25
C GLY A 238 3.08 -23.77 -12.51
N SER A 239 3.34 -23.23 -13.71
CA SER A 239 4.61 -22.57 -14.03
C SER A 239 4.91 -21.37 -13.15
N LEU A 240 3.89 -20.58 -12.78
CA LEU A 240 4.08 -19.42 -11.91
C LEU A 240 4.43 -19.86 -10.48
N LEU A 241 3.76 -20.86 -9.93
CA LEU A 241 4.07 -21.41 -8.62
C LEU A 241 5.46 -22.07 -8.60
N HIS A 242 5.84 -22.78 -9.69
CA HIS A 242 7.17 -23.32 -9.83
C HIS A 242 8.24 -22.22 -9.82
N ARG A 243 8.08 -21.14 -10.58
CA ARG A 243 8.98 -19.97 -10.55
C ARG A 243 9.06 -19.33 -9.16
N LYS A 244 7.95 -19.23 -8.44
CA LYS A 244 7.92 -18.70 -7.06
C LYS A 244 8.66 -19.58 -6.05
N SER A 245 8.84 -20.87 -6.32
CA SER A 245 9.61 -21.80 -5.48
C SER A 245 11.12 -21.72 -5.67
N ILE A 246 11.57 -21.05 -6.74
CA ILE A 246 12.99 -20.93 -7.11
C ILE A 246 13.44 -19.49 -6.83
N ARG A 247 14.60 -19.35 -6.17
CA ARG A 247 15.23 -18.06 -6.00
C ARG A 247 16.01 -17.66 -7.25
N GLU A 248 15.54 -16.66 -7.97
CA GLU A 248 16.26 -16.04 -9.08
C GLU A 248 16.92 -14.74 -8.61
N TYR A 249 18.21 -14.61 -8.87
CA TYR A 249 18.96 -13.40 -8.54
C TYR A 249 18.88 -12.41 -9.69
N SER A 250 18.93 -11.10 -9.34
CA SER A 250 19.04 -10.04 -10.34
C SER A 250 20.32 -10.23 -11.17
N ALA A 251 20.19 -10.12 -12.47
CA ALA A 251 21.33 -10.03 -13.38
C ALA A 251 21.96 -8.61 -13.34
N VAL A 252 21.21 -7.63 -12.88
CA VAL A 252 21.66 -6.24 -12.75
C VAL A 252 22.61 -6.13 -11.56
N LYS A 253 23.83 -5.68 -11.82
CA LYS A 253 24.79 -5.34 -10.79
C LYS A 253 24.84 -3.82 -10.68
N HIS A 254 24.58 -3.30 -9.50
CA HIS A 254 24.81 -1.88 -9.23
C HIS A 254 26.30 -1.60 -9.14
N ASN A 255 26.75 -0.52 -9.78
CA ASN A 255 28.13 -0.09 -9.69
C ASN A 255 28.40 0.51 -8.32
N SER A 256 29.46 0.05 -7.65
CA SER A 256 29.93 0.70 -6.41
C SER A 256 30.55 2.06 -6.74
N LEU A 257 30.14 3.08 -6.00
CA LEU A 257 30.66 4.44 -6.13
C LEU A 257 31.88 4.70 -5.24
N ALA A 258 32.20 3.75 -4.37
CA ALA A 258 33.29 3.91 -3.41
C ALA A 258 34.65 4.10 -4.11
N GLY A 259 35.29 5.24 -3.86
CA GLY A 259 36.62 5.57 -4.38
C GLY A 259 36.63 6.10 -5.82
N ASN A 260 35.51 6.23 -6.48
CA ASN A 260 35.41 6.82 -7.83
C ASN A 260 35.32 8.35 -7.76
N GLU A 261 35.68 9.00 -8.87
CA GLU A 261 35.43 10.43 -9.04
C GLU A 261 33.93 10.67 -9.22
N LEU A 262 33.37 11.62 -8.45
CA LEU A 262 31.96 11.96 -8.52
C LEU A 262 31.70 12.80 -9.79
N THR A 263 30.98 12.23 -10.76
CA THR A 263 30.55 12.90 -11.97
C THR A 263 29.02 13.02 -12.02
N PHE A 264 28.51 13.82 -12.96
CA PHE A 264 27.07 13.89 -13.24
C PHE A 264 26.59 12.83 -14.24
N ASP A 265 27.47 11.93 -14.67
CA ASP A 265 27.08 10.79 -15.48
C ASP A 265 26.22 9.82 -14.68
N LEU A 266 25.40 9.05 -15.38
CA LEU A 266 24.58 8.02 -14.74
C LEU A 266 25.47 6.98 -14.07
N THR A 267 25.30 6.78 -12.77
CA THR A 267 26.04 5.77 -12.00
C THR A 267 25.60 4.35 -12.38
N ASP A 268 24.30 4.18 -12.62
CA ASP A 268 23.72 2.96 -13.16
C ASP A 268 23.19 3.26 -14.57
N PRO A 269 23.84 2.75 -15.63
CA PRO A 269 23.37 2.95 -17.00
C PRO A 269 21.99 2.30 -17.20
N ALA A 270 21.24 2.81 -18.17
CA ALA A 270 19.99 2.18 -18.57
C ALA A 270 20.24 0.73 -19.00
N LEU A 271 19.30 -0.15 -18.63
CA LEU A 271 19.38 -1.55 -19.05
C LEU A 271 19.26 -1.66 -20.57
N ASP A 272 20.05 -2.53 -21.18
CA ASP A 272 19.82 -2.96 -22.55
C ASP A 272 18.53 -3.82 -22.63
N ASP A 273 18.05 -4.04 -23.85
CA ASP A 273 16.80 -4.76 -24.11
C ASP A 273 16.81 -6.20 -23.56
N GLU A 274 17.95 -6.88 -23.61
CA GLU A 274 18.08 -8.28 -23.16
C GLU A 274 18.03 -8.35 -21.63
N THR A 275 18.79 -7.51 -20.96
CA THR A 275 18.80 -7.38 -19.50
C THR A 275 17.44 -6.93 -18.97
N ALA A 276 16.80 -5.97 -19.64
CA ALA A 276 15.46 -5.50 -19.25
C ALA A 276 14.41 -6.63 -19.37
N ARG A 277 14.45 -7.44 -20.43
CA ARG A 277 13.57 -8.59 -20.59
C ARG A 277 13.84 -9.67 -19.54
N SER A 278 15.11 -9.94 -19.24
CA SER A 278 15.52 -10.89 -18.20
C SER A 278 14.99 -10.46 -16.83
N GLU A 279 15.15 -9.20 -16.45
CA GLU A 279 14.61 -8.67 -15.19
C GLU A 279 13.07 -8.68 -15.17
N ALA A 280 12.42 -8.34 -16.28
CA ALA A 280 10.96 -8.41 -16.38
C ALA A 280 10.44 -9.87 -16.26
N ALA A 281 11.16 -10.84 -16.77
CA ALA A 281 10.81 -12.26 -16.67
C ALA A 281 10.84 -12.80 -15.23
N ARG A 282 11.59 -12.15 -14.33
CA ARG A 282 11.61 -12.46 -12.89
C ARG A 282 10.33 -12.03 -12.17
N CYS A 283 9.42 -11.32 -12.84
CA CYS A 283 8.17 -10.88 -12.26
C CYS A 283 7.32 -12.06 -11.77
N LEU A 284 6.96 -12.06 -10.49
CA LEU A 284 6.18 -13.12 -9.84
C LEU A 284 4.67 -12.89 -9.94
N GLN A 285 4.23 -11.86 -10.69
CA GLN A 285 2.81 -11.53 -10.91
C GLN A 285 1.98 -11.57 -9.61
N CYS A 286 2.46 -10.88 -8.57
CA CYS A 286 1.86 -10.89 -7.24
C CYS A 286 0.43 -10.32 -7.19
N ASP A 287 0.01 -9.59 -8.22
CA ASP A 287 -1.36 -9.12 -8.43
C ASP A 287 -2.31 -10.26 -8.87
N LEU A 288 -1.78 -11.33 -9.48
CA LEU A 288 -2.55 -12.50 -9.90
C LEU A 288 -2.52 -13.60 -8.83
N ILE A 289 -1.36 -13.85 -8.27
CA ILE A 289 -1.19 -14.87 -7.23
C ILE A 289 -0.36 -14.31 -6.09
N CYS A 290 -0.99 -14.11 -4.95
CA CYS A 290 -0.29 -13.84 -3.71
C CYS A 290 -0.41 -15.07 -2.79
N ASN A 291 0.71 -15.74 -2.52
CA ASN A 291 0.79 -16.91 -1.63
C ASN A 291 1.85 -16.73 -0.51
N ALA A 292 2.27 -15.50 -0.23
CA ALA A 292 3.25 -15.23 0.82
C ALA A 292 2.82 -15.84 2.17
N CYS A 293 1.54 -15.68 2.54
CA CYS A 293 1.01 -16.22 3.78
C CYS A 293 1.05 -17.77 3.84
N VAL A 294 0.93 -18.45 2.71
CA VAL A 294 1.07 -19.91 2.61
C VAL A 294 2.51 -20.31 2.84
N SER A 295 3.45 -19.64 2.14
CA SER A 295 4.88 -20.00 2.16
C SER A 295 5.56 -19.75 3.51
N VAL A 296 5.12 -18.72 4.26
CA VAL A 296 5.77 -18.33 5.54
C VAL A 296 5.10 -18.94 6.77
N CYS A 297 4.02 -19.70 6.59
CA CYS A 297 3.29 -20.29 7.73
C CYS A 297 4.04 -21.52 8.26
N PRO A 298 4.63 -21.49 9.48
CA PRO A 298 5.39 -22.61 10.00
C PRO A 298 4.52 -23.85 10.31
N ASN A 299 3.23 -23.63 10.54
CA ASN A 299 2.28 -24.68 10.87
C ASN A 299 1.49 -25.17 9.64
N LEU A 300 1.77 -24.65 8.44
CA LEU A 300 1.04 -24.94 7.20
C LEU A 300 -0.48 -24.66 7.32
N ALA A 301 -0.85 -23.73 8.19
CA ALA A 301 -2.25 -23.39 8.45
C ALA A 301 -2.92 -22.62 7.28
N ASN A 302 -2.15 -21.91 6.47
CA ASN A 302 -2.69 -21.26 5.28
C ASN A 302 -2.61 -22.22 4.10
N TYR A 303 -3.76 -22.59 3.57
CA TYR A 303 -3.91 -23.53 2.47
C TYR A 303 -4.33 -22.82 1.20
N GLY A 304 -3.52 -22.94 0.15
CA GLY A 304 -3.82 -22.38 -1.17
C GLY A 304 -4.55 -23.37 -2.05
N TYR A 305 -5.57 -22.90 -2.77
CA TYR A 305 -6.32 -23.70 -3.73
C TYR A 305 -6.64 -22.88 -4.98
N THR A 306 -7.04 -23.55 -6.05
CA THR A 306 -7.37 -22.89 -7.32
C THR A 306 -8.82 -23.12 -7.70
N ILE A 307 -9.43 -22.08 -8.26
CA ILE A 307 -10.81 -22.14 -8.79
C ILE A 307 -10.82 -21.65 -10.23
N GLY A 308 -11.86 -22.05 -10.98
CA GLY A 308 -12.19 -21.42 -12.26
C GLY A 308 -12.61 -19.95 -12.07
N SER A 309 -12.65 -19.19 -13.17
CA SER A 309 -13.28 -17.87 -13.15
C SER A 309 -14.77 -18.02 -12.80
N ILE A 310 -15.22 -17.23 -11.84
CA ILE A 310 -16.60 -17.22 -11.37
C ILE A 310 -17.22 -15.87 -11.68
N GLU A 311 -18.38 -15.89 -12.34
CA GLU A 311 -19.24 -14.72 -12.53
C GLU A 311 -20.70 -15.13 -12.39
N TYR A 312 -21.34 -14.66 -11.33
CA TYR A 312 -22.75 -14.93 -11.04
C TYR A 312 -23.55 -13.64 -11.11
N SER A 313 -24.58 -13.59 -11.95
CA SER A 313 -25.58 -12.53 -11.93
C SER A 313 -26.56 -12.79 -10.79
N LEU A 314 -26.27 -12.27 -9.61
CA LEU A 314 -27.07 -12.54 -8.43
C LEU A 314 -28.44 -11.89 -8.52
N GLN A 315 -29.43 -12.58 -7.96
CA GLN A 315 -30.77 -12.09 -7.72
C GLN A 315 -31.07 -12.14 -6.23
N LYS A 316 -31.89 -11.22 -5.74
CA LYS A 316 -32.41 -11.24 -4.37
C LYS A 316 -33.84 -11.81 -4.35
N ALA A 317 -34.16 -12.50 -3.28
CA ALA A 317 -35.52 -12.94 -3.02
C ALA A 317 -36.36 -11.79 -2.44
N VAL A 318 -37.55 -11.60 -2.93
CA VAL A 318 -38.52 -10.58 -2.47
C VAL A 318 -39.88 -11.24 -2.25
N LEU A 319 -40.52 -10.94 -1.14
CA LEU A 319 -41.89 -11.36 -0.86
C LEU A 319 -42.84 -10.46 -1.65
N MET A 320 -43.59 -11.06 -2.58
CA MET A 320 -44.59 -10.37 -3.43
C MET A 320 -45.86 -10.09 -2.65
N GLU A 321 -46.71 -9.21 -3.17
CA GLU A 321 -47.99 -8.83 -2.54
C GLU A 321 -48.97 -10.01 -2.42
N ASP A 322 -48.86 -10.98 -3.33
CA ASP A 322 -49.69 -12.22 -3.31
C ASP A 322 -49.13 -13.28 -2.32
N GLY A 323 -48.07 -12.98 -1.60
CA GLY A 323 -47.45 -13.91 -0.65
C GLY A 323 -46.45 -14.90 -1.28
N THR A 324 -46.25 -14.85 -2.60
CA THR A 324 -45.24 -15.66 -3.28
C THR A 324 -43.84 -15.04 -3.13
N VAL A 325 -42.78 -15.83 -3.34
CA VAL A 325 -41.39 -15.33 -3.37
C VAL A 325 -41.00 -15.16 -4.85
N GLY A 326 -40.68 -13.92 -5.20
CA GLY A 326 -40.13 -13.59 -6.52
C GLY A 326 -38.60 -13.33 -6.43
N PHE A 327 -37.93 -13.34 -7.58
CA PHE A 327 -36.53 -13.01 -7.70
C PHE A 327 -36.37 -11.76 -8.56
N VAL A 328 -35.58 -10.81 -8.09
CA VAL A 328 -35.26 -9.58 -8.81
C VAL A 328 -33.73 -9.41 -8.89
N PRO A 329 -33.22 -8.80 -9.98
CA PRO A 329 -31.77 -8.56 -10.12
C PRO A 329 -31.19 -7.84 -8.91
N ASP A 330 -29.99 -8.24 -8.50
CA ASP A 330 -29.26 -7.62 -7.39
C ASP A 330 -27.87 -7.15 -7.87
N THR A 331 -26.81 -7.92 -7.66
CA THR A 331 -25.45 -7.57 -8.00
C THR A 331 -24.79 -8.66 -8.84
N VAL A 332 -23.64 -8.36 -9.42
CA VAL A 332 -22.78 -9.38 -10.03
C VAL A 332 -21.72 -9.79 -9.01
N PHE A 333 -21.68 -11.07 -8.69
CA PHE A 333 -20.61 -11.67 -7.89
C PHE A 333 -19.55 -12.21 -8.82
N ARG A 334 -18.29 -11.75 -8.65
CA ARG A 334 -17.20 -12.15 -9.52
C ARG A 334 -15.96 -12.50 -8.70
N VAL A 335 -15.27 -13.55 -9.08
CA VAL A 335 -13.96 -13.92 -8.59
C VAL A 335 -13.00 -14.00 -9.78
N ASP A 336 -12.18 -12.96 -9.93
CA ASP A 336 -11.22 -12.86 -11.03
C ASP A 336 -9.87 -13.51 -10.68
N GLN A 337 -9.57 -13.66 -9.38
CA GLN A 337 -8.32 -14.25 -8.92
C GLN A 337 -8.50 -15.78 -8.77
N PRO A 338 -7.84 -16.58 -9.62
CA PRO A 338 -8.02 -18.04 -9.59
C PRO A 338 -7.39 -18.71 -8.36
N TYR A 339 -6.38 -18.09 -7.75
CA TYR A 339 -5.72 -18.60 -6.56
C TYR A 339 -6.34 -18.02 -5.29
N GLN A 340 -6.87 -18.90 -4.46
CA GLN A 340 -7.53 -18.56 -3.21
C GLN A 340 -6.78 -19.15 -2.02
N VAL A 341 -7.03 -18.63 -0.82
CA VAL A 341 -6.39 -19.09 0.42
C VAL A 341 -7.42 -19.27 1.52
N LEU A 342 -7.41 -20.44 2.17
CA LEU A 342 -8.09 -20.72 3.43
C LEU A 342 -7.10 -20.70 4.59
N ASN A 343 -7.58 -20.37 5.79
CA ASN A 343 -6.84 -20.58 7.03
C ASN A 343 -7.43 -21.79 7.78
N LEU A 344 -6.63 -22.83 7.97
CA LEU A 344 -7.02 -24.01 8.75
C LEU A 344 -6.90 -23.68 10.24
N ARG A 345 -8.01 -23.40 10.90
CA ARG A 345 -8.04 -22.90 12.28
C ARG A 345 -7.35 -23.83 13.27
N ASP A 346 -7.55 -25.14 13.13
CA ASP A 346 -6.96 -26.17 14.00
C ASP A 346 -5.41 -26.20 13.92
N LEU A 347 -4.82 -25.71 12.87
CA LEU A 347 -3.36 -25.63 12.67
C LEU A 347 -2.79 -24.25 12.97
N CYS A 348 -3.63 -23.22 13.05
CA CYS A 348 -3.21 -21.85 13.26
C CYS A 348 -2.99 -21.53 14.74
N ASN A 349 -1.78 -21.11 15.09
CA ASN A 349 -1.46 -20.62 16.45
C ASN A 349 -1.38 -19.08 16.52
N GLU A 350 -1.85 -18.37 15.50
CA GLU A 350 -1.89 -16.91 15.41
C GLU A 350 -0.51 -16.23 15.64
N CYS A 351 0.59 -16.89 15.26
CA CYS A 351 1.95 -16.39 15.47
C CYS A 351 2.28 -15.07 14.75
N GLY A 352 1.43 -14.62 13.82
CA GLY A 352 1.59 -13.35 13.11
C GLY A 352 2.56 -13.37 11.93
N ASN A 353 3.31 -14.44 11.65
CA ASN A 353 4.26 -14.48 10.53
C ASN A 353 3.60 -14.13 9.20
N CYS A 354 2.42 -14.66 8.91
CA CYS A 354 1.70 -14.37 7.67
C CYS A 354 1.29 -12.89 7.55
N ALA A 355 1.06 -12.20 8.67
CA ALA A 355 0.80 -10.76 8.68
C ALA A 355 2.08 -9.95 8.47
N THR A 356 3.19 -10.35 9.09
CA THR A 356 4.50 -9.70 8.94
C THR A 356 4.97 -9.69 7.50
N PHE A 357 4.77 -10.78 6.76
CA PHE A 357 5.18 -10.92 5.37
C PHE A 357 4.07 -10.60 4.36
N CYS A 358 2.92 -10.10 4.79
CA CYS A 358 1.82 -9.76 3.90
C CYS A 358 2.12 -8.49 3.10
N PRO A 359 2.22 -8.53 1.77
CA PRO A 359 2.54 -7.36 0.95
C PRO A 359 1.43 -6.31 0.93
N SER A 360 0.19 -6.69 1.31
CA SER A 360 -0.96 -5.80 1.42
C SER A 360 -1.27 -5.35 2.86
N ALA A 361 -0.34 -5.57 3.79
CA ALA A 361 -0.52 -5.28 5.22
C ALA A 361 -1.77 -5.92 5.86
N GLY A 362 -2.23 -7.05 5.32
CA GLY A 362 -3.34 -7.83 5.85
C GLY A 362 -2.91 -8.76 7.00
N ARG A 363 -3.88 -9.34 7.65
CA ARG A 363 -3.71 -10.38 8.68
C ARG A 363 -4.30 -11.71 8.19
N PRO A 364 -3.61 -12.47 7.33
CA PRO A 364 -4.20 -13.64 6.69
C PRO A 364 -4.77 -14.67 7.65
N PHE A 365 -4.21 -14.80 8.86
CA PHE A 365 -4.74 -15.65 9.91
C PHE A 365 -6.14 -15.23 10.40
N ALA A 366 -6.53 -13.96 10.24
CA ALA A 366 -7.84 -13.43 10.61
C ALA A 366 -8.70 -13.08 9.38
N ASP A 367 -8.08 -12.53 8.33
CA ASP A 367 -8.79 -11.96 7.18
C ASP A 367 -9.15 -13.01 6.11
N LYS A 368 -8.53 -14.21 6.14
CA LYS A 368 -8.88 -15.30 5.22
C LYS A 368 -9.97 -16.19 5.81
N PRO A 369 -10.85 -16.79 4.98
CA PRO A 369 -11.87 -17.71 5.45
C PRO A 369 -11.26 -18.80 6.35
N GLY A 370 -11.73 -18.90 7.59
CA GLY A 370 -11.25 -19.87 8.57
C GLY A 370 -11.97 -21.20 8.41
N LEU A 371 -11.26 -22.28 8.04
CA LEU A 371 -11.82 -23.63 7.96
C LEU A 371 -11.42 -24.45 9.18
N CYS A 372 -12.39 -24.97 9.90
CA CYS A 372 -12.21 -25.91 10.99
C CYS A 372 -12.24 -27.34 10.47
N LEU A 373 -11.36 -28.20 10.99
CA LEU A 373 -11.27 -29.61 10.59
C LEU A 373 -12.30 -30.50 11.31
N SER A 374 -12.99 -29.97 12.31
CA SER A 374 -14.05 -30.67 13.02
C SER A 374 -15.19 -29.74 13.43
N LEU A 375 -16.39 -30.31 13.62
CA LEU A 375 -17.53 -29.57 14.17
C LEU A 375 -17.29 -29.12 15.62
N ALA A 376 -16.48 -29.87 16.36
CA ALA A 376 -16.13 -29.53 17.74
C ALA A 376 -15.25 -28.27 17.75
N SER A 377 -14.27 -28.18 16.85
CA SER A 377 -13.42 -27.02 16.68
C SER A 377 -14.24 -25.79 16.23
N LEU A 378 -15.13 -25.94 15.26
CA LEU A 378 -16.00 -24.83 14.81
C LEU A 378 -16.79 -24.22 15.99
N LYS A 379 -17.27 -25.04 16.94
CA LYS A 379 -18.04 -24.55 18.09
C LYS A 379 -17.21 -23.73 19.08
N THR A 380 -15.88 -23.80 19.02
CA THR A 380 -14.98 -23.01 19.88
C THR A 380 -14.59 -21.68 19.23
N GLU A 381 -14.80 -21.55 17.91
CA GLU A 381 -14.49 -20.34 17.16
C GLU A 381 -15.63 -19.32 17.24
N LYS A 382 -15.30 -18.03 17.17
CA LYS A 382 -16.29 -16.95 17.03
C LYS A 382 -16.91 -16.94 15.65
N GLU A 383 -16.09 -17.29 14.65
CA GLU A 383 -16.43 -17.29 13.23
C GLU A 383 -15.60 -18.35 12.51
N GLY A 384 -16.25 -19.15 11.64
CA GLY A 384 -15.54 -20.15 10.87
C GLY A 384 -16.43 -21.02 10.01
N PHE A 385 -15.80 -21.85 9.19
CA PHE A 385 -16.43 -22.82 8.32
C PHE A 385 -16.05 -24.24 8.72
N TYR A 386 -16.94 -25.19 8.47
CA TYR A 386 -16.68 -26.62 8.58
C TYR A 386 -17.39 -27.36 7.44
N LEU A 387 -16.67 -28.24 6.74
CA LEU A 387 -17.27 -29.10 5.70
C LEU A 387 -17.60 -30.48 6.25
N SER A 388 -18.87 -30.84 6.19
CA SER A 388 -19.37 -32.19 6.48
C SER A 388 -19.71 -32.91 5.20
N ARG A 389 -19.29 -34.19 5.11
CA ARG A 389 -19.63 -35.07 3.99
C ARG A 389 -20.50 -36.22 4.49
N LEU A 390 -21.76 -36.22 4.10
CA LEU A 390 -22.74 -37.22 4.54
C LEU A 390 -23.55 -37.72 3.35
N ALA A 391 -23.57 -39.03 3.12
CA ALA A 391 -24.42 -39.70 2.13
C ALA A 391 -24.33 -39.10 0.72
N GLY A 392 -23.10 -38.74 0.24
CA GLY A 392 -22.89 -38.16 -1.07
C GLY A 392 -23.20 -36.67 -1.21
N LYS A 393 -23.49 -35.99 -0.09
CA LYS A 393 -23.72 -34.53 -0.04
C LYS A 393 -22.57 -33.84 0.67
N ASP A 394 -22.14 -32.71 0.12
CA ASP A 394 -21.19 -31.79 0.77
C ASP A 394 -21.99 -30.68 1.45
N VAL A 395 -21.85 -30.54 2.77
CA VAL A 395 -22.53 -29.52 3.57
C VAL A 395 -21.50 -28.61 4.19
N LEU A 396 -21.34 -27.39 3.67
CA LEU A 396 -20.52 -26.35 4.28
C LEU A 396 -21.36 -25.62 5.32
N ILE A 397 -20.90 -25.67 6.56
CA ILE A 397 -21.51 -25.00 7.71
C ILE A 397 -20.65 -23.77 8.01
N TYR A 398 -21.29 -22.61 8.07
CA TYR A 398 -20.69 -21.37 8.58
C TYR A 398 -21.35 -21.03 9.91
N MET A 399 -20.53 -20.65 10.86
CA MET A 399 -21.01 -20.18 12.17
C MET A 399 -20.36 -18.81 12.47
N GLU A 400 -21.19 -17.88 12.92
CA GLU A 400 -20.75 -16.54 13.35
C GLU A 400 -21.56 -16.13 14.59
N ASN A 401 -20.89 -15.95 15.73
CA ASN A 401 -21.53 -15.56 17.00
C ASN A 401 -22.75 -16.42 17.38
N GLY A 402 -22.71 -17.73 17.08
CA GLY A 402 -23.78 -18.67 17.33
C GLY A 402 -24.87 -18.77 16.24
N HIS A 403 -24.88 -17.88 15.27
CA HIS A 403 -25.76 -17.98 14.10
C HIS A 403 -25.16 -18.93 13.06
N VAL A 404 -26.00 -19.83 12.57
CA VAL A 404 -25.57 -20.87 11.62
C VAL A 404 -26.17 -20.60 10.23
N ARG A 405 -25.32 -20.74 9.20
CA ARG A 405 -25.74 -20.76 7.80
C ARG A 405 -25.16 -22.02 7.18
N THR A 406 -25.92 -22.66 6.32
CA THR A 406 -25.45 -23.86 5.61
C THR A 406 -25.56 -23.71 4.12
N LEU A 407 -24.59 -24.25 3.38
CA LEU A 407 -24.66 -24.44 1.94
C LEU A 407 -24.45 -25.92 1.64
N THR A 408 -25.44 -26.56 1.09
CA THR A 408 -25.40 -27.98 0.73
C THR A 408 -25.27 -28.12 -0.77
N LEU A 409 -24.30 -28.88 -1.25
CA LEU A 409 -24.16 -29.28 -2.65
C LEU A 409 -24.64 -30.72 -2.80
N ALA A 410 -25.68 -30.92 -3.62
CA ALA A 410 -26.22 -32.22 -3.98
C ALA A 410 -26.91 -32.12 -5.37
N ASP A 411 -26.77 -33.15 -6.20
CA ASP A 411 -27.46 -33.28 -7.49
C ASP A 411 -27.35 -32.00 -8.36
N ASP A 412 -26.15 -31.43 -8.47
CA ASP A 412 -25.83 -30.19 -9.21
C ASP A 412 -26.66 -28.96 -8.76
N LYS A 413 -27.06 -28.94 -7.50
CA LYS A 413 -27.76 -27.82 -6.87
C LYS A 413 -27.13 -27.43 -5.56
N TYR A 414 -27.07 -26.11 -5.33
CA TYR A 414 -26.82 -25.57 -3.99
C TYR A 414 -28.13 -25.37 -3.25
N THR A 415 -28.20 -25.78 -1.99
CA THR A 415 -29.25 -25.39 -1.06
C THR A 415 -28.65 -24.57 0.04
N TYR A 416 -29.02 -23.31 0.13
CA TYR A 416 -28.59 -22.38 1.18
C TYR A 416 -29.71 -22.25 2.22
N GLU A 417 -29.34 -22.34 3.49
CA GLU A 417 -30.30 -22.25 4.58
C GLU A 417 -29.74 -21.41 5.74
N THR A 418 -30.59 -20.53 6.25
CA THR A 418 -30.38 -19.72 7.43
C THR A 418 -31.64 -19.73 8.29
N GLU A 419 -31.64 -19.07 9.44
CA GLU A 419 -32.85 -18.86 10.25
C GLU A 419 -33.96 -18.09 9.50
N GLN A 420 -33.59 -17.33 8.48
CA GLN A 420 -34.50 -16.41 7.78
C GLN A 420 -35.05 -16.96 6.46
N ILE A 421 -34.25 -17.74 5.76
CA ILE A 421 -34.56 -18.18 4.40
C ILE A 421 -33.93 -19.54 4.09
N ARG A 422 -34.64 -20.30 3.25
CA ARG A 422 -34.09 -21.44 2.52
C ARG A 422 -34.23 -21.19 1.03
N ALA A 423 -33.14 -21.37 0.28
CA ALA A 423 -33.14 -21.16 -1.18
C ALA A 423 -32.30 -22.22 -1.89
N THR A 424 -32.68 -22.55 -3.10
CA THR A 424 -31.96 -23.48 -3.99
C THR A 424 -31.46 -22.74 -5.22
N PHE A 425 -30.27 -23.12 -5.71
CA PHE A 425 -29.60 -22.53 -6.84
C PHE A 425 -29.03 -23.59 -7.78
N ASN A 426 -28.91 -23.28 -9.05
CA ASN A 426 -28.12 -24.06 -9.97
C ASN A 426 -26.63 -24.00 -9.54
N ALA A 427 -25.94 -25.13 -9.46
CA ALA A 427 -24.56 -25.15 -8.94
C ALA A 427 -23.54 -24.52 -9.91
N VAL A 428 -23.85 -24.36 -11.19
CA VAL A 428 -22.97 -23.78 -12.20
C VAL A 428 -23.23 -22.30 -12.40
N THR A 429 -24.48 -21.90 -12.59
CA THR A 429 -24.85 -20.51 -12.91
C THR A 429 -25.19 -19.68 -11.69
N PHE A 430 -25.43 -20.33 -10.55
CA PHE A 430 -25.94 -19.73 -9.32
C PHE A 430 -27.29 -19.03 -9.46
N GLU A 431 -28.03 -19.34 -10.53
CA GLU A 431 -29.40 -18.86 -10.72
C GLU A 431 -30.32 -19.47 -9.64
N PRO A 432 -31.11 -18.64 -8.95
CA PRO A 432 -32.09 -19.16 -7.99
C PRO A 432 -33.16 -19.96 -8.64
N LEU A 433 -33.47 -21.13 -8.09
CA LEU A 433 -34.51 -22.05 -8.54
C LEU A 433 -35.77 -21.93 -7.67
N GLU A 434 -35.58 -21.83 -6.37
CA GLU A 434 -36.68 -21.77 -5.39
C GLU A 434 -36.17 -21.03 -4.12
N ALA A 435 -37.08 -20.31 -3.48
CA ALA A 435 -36.80 -19.76 -2.15
C ALA A 435 -38.06 -19.74 -1.27
N LYS A 436 -37.85 -19.84 0.03
CA LYS A 436 -38.91 -19.77 1.05
C LYS A 436 -38.40 -18.97 2.24
N PHE A 437 -39.11 -17.90 2.59
CA PHE A 437 -38.89 -17.19 3.84
C PHE A 437 -39.34 -18.06 5.04
N LEU A 438 -38.47 -18.19 6.04
CA LEU A 438 -38.73 -18.95 7.25
C LEU A 438 -39.19 -18.03 8.40
N THR A 439 -38.91 -16.75 8.29
CA THR A 439 -39.23 -15.71 9.28
C THR A 439 -40.24 -14.72 8.68
N PRO A 440 -41.41 -14.51 9.27
CA PRO A 440 -42.49 -13.71 8.67
C PRO A 440 -42.16 -12.23 8.47
N CYS A 441 -41.25 -11.67 9.24
CA CYS A 441 -40.89 -10.24 9.17
C CYS A 441 -39.86 -9.93 8.06
N VAL A 442 -39.21 -10.93 7.45
CA VAL A 442 -38.23 -10.74 6.39
C VAL A 442 -38.96 -10.73 5.05
N LYS A 443 -38.85 -9.61 4.32
CA LYS A 443 -39.47 -9.40 3.02
C LYS A 443 -38.53 -9.37 1.84
N GLU A 444 -37.22 -9.29 2.12
CA GLU A 444 -36.15 -9.26 1.13
C GLU A 444 -34.92 -9.99 1.67
N PHE A 445 -34.22 -10.74 0.83
CA PHE A 445 -32.97 -11.40 1.17
C PHE A 445 -31.98 -11.44 0.01
N ARG A 446 -30.70 -11.13 0.30
CA ARG A 446 -29.61 -11.13 -0.68
C ARG A 446 -28.73 -12.36 -0.51
N PHE A 447 -28.22 -12.89 -1.64
CA PHE A 447 -27.47 -14.15 -1.64
C PHE A 447 -25.96 -13.99 -1.88
N GLY A 448 -25.40 -12.79 -1.73
CA GLY A 448 -23.96 -12.56 -1.90
C GLY A 448 -23.11 -13.51 -1.04
N PHE A 449 -23.46 -13.67 0.25
CA PHE A 449 -22.73 -14.57 1.12
C PHE A 449 -22.89 -16.06 0.75
N ALA A 450 -24.03 -16.46 0.19
CA ALA A 450 -24.20 -17.80 -0.33
C ALA A 450 -23.27 -18.09 -1.52
N ALA A 451 -23.05 -17.08 -2.38
CA ALA A 451 -22.07 -17.15 -3.47
C ALA A 451 -20.62 -17.22 -2.94
N GLU A 452 -20.27 -16.45 -1.90
CA GLU A 452 -18.97 -16.57 -1.23
C GLU A 452 -18.78 -17.99 -0.65
N MET A 453 -19.80 -18.55 0.01
CA MET A 453 -19.74 -19.91 0.53
C MET A 453 -19.49 -20.94 -0.56
N SER A 454 -19.97 -20.74 -1.80
CA SER A 454 -19.71 -21.67 -2.91
C SER A 454 -18.23 -21.71 -3.30
N VAL A 455 -17.54 -20.58 -3.19
CA VAL A 455 -16.08 -20.48 -3.40
C VAL A 455 -15.30 -21.18 -2.29
N VAL A 456 -15.67 -20.90 -1.03
CA VAL A 456 -15.05 -21.54 0.14
C VAL A 456 -15.25 -23.05 0.13
N MET A 457 -16.41 -23.52 -0.33
CA MET A 457 -16.72 -24.96 -0.45
C MET A 457 -15.76 -25.68 -1.39
N GLN A 458 -15.33 -25.03 -2.51
CA GLN A 458 -14.37 -25.65 -3.43
C GLN A 458 -13.04 -25.94 -2.74
N GLY A 459 -12.48 -24.96 -2.01
CA GLY A 459 -11.24 -25.18 -1.24
C GLY A 459 -11.41 -26.15 -0.06
N ALA A 460 -12.54 -26.10 0.64
CA ALA A 460 -12.81 -27.03 1.73
C ALA A 460 -12.91 -28.49 1.24
N ARG A 461 -13.43 -28.71 0.03
CA ARG A 461 -13.46 -30.03 -0.62
C ARG A 461 -12.06 -30.56 -0.92
N GLU A 462 -11.15 -29.70 -1.41
CA GLU A 462 -9.75 -30.08 -1.69
C GLU A 462 -9.04 -30.49 -0.39
N VAL A 463 -9.19 -29.70 0.68
CA VAL A 463 -8.62 -30.05 2.00
C VAL A 463 -9.11 -31.41 2.48
N SER A 464 -10.41 -31.72 2.28
CA SER A 464 -11.01 -32.96 2.73
C SER A 464 -10.68 -34.19 1.86
N THR A 465 -10.21 -34.00 0.63
CA THR A 465 -9.81 -35.10 -0.30
C THR A 465 -8.33 -35.41 -0.24
N GLY A 466 -7.52 -34.56 0.38
CA GLY A 466 -6.07 -34.73 0.50
C GLY A 466 -5.60 -35.73 1.57
N ASN A 467 -6.48 -36.59 2.10
CA ASN A 467 -6.18 -37.72 2.99
C ASN A 467 -6.29 -39.03 2.27
#